data_fe8133aad2c7fc47ff6876f9231b7c95
#
_entry.id   fe8133aad2c7fc47ff6876f9231b7c95
#
_cell.length_a   1.000
_cell.length_b   1.000
_cell.length_c   1.000
_cell.angle_alpha   90.00
_cell.angle_beta   90.00
_cell.angle_gamma   90.00
#
_symmetry.space_group_name_H-M   'P 1'
#
loop_
_entity.id
_entity.type
_entity.pdbx_description
1 polymer ?
#
loop_
_entity_poly.entity_id
_entity_poly.type
_entity_poly.pdbx_seq_one_letter_code
_entity_poly.pdbx_strand_id
1 'polypeptide(L)'
;RPNLGNPIPLVKETLLKLYENHPGLQIASVTTTGYGEELVKNAFHCDRGLVETVAHFTAAKHFLPDVDFIIDIGGQDMKCFKIEDGAISNIFLNEACSSGCGSFLQTFAQALGYNVKEFAALGLFADKPVDLGSRCTVFMNSSVKQAQKDGASIENISAGLSISVVKNALYKVIRASSPEELGRNIVVQGGTFYNEAVLRAFEKEMGVN
;
A
#
# COMPACT_ATOMS: atom_id res chain seq x y z
N ARG A 1 -14.05 0.81 -7.42
CA ARG A 1 -15.31 1.41 -6.91
C ARG A 1 -15.45 1.09 -5.42
N PRO A 2 -15.91 2.03 -4.58
CA PRO A 2 -16.21 1.75 -3.18
C PRO A 2 -17.38 0.79 -3.06
N ASN A 3 -17.28 -0.22 -2.20
CA ASN A 3 -18.30 -1.24 -1.97
C ASN A 3 -19.20 -0.96 -0.74
N LEU A 4 -18.91 0.13 0.01
CA LEU A 4 -19.64 0.55 1.21
C LEU A 4 -19.84 -0.58 2.25
N GLY A 5 -18.90 -1.50 2.33
CA GLY A 5 -18.94 -2.66 3.23
C GLY A 5 -19.76 -3.85 2.71
N ASN A 6 -20.37 -3.75 1.53
CA ASN A 6 -21.11 -4.84 0.89
C ASN A 6 -20.65 -5.06 -0.55
N PRO A 7 -19.74 -6.00 -0.83
CA PRO A 7 -19.20 -6.22 -2.16
C PRO A 7 -20.18 -6.89 -3.14
N ILE A 8 -21.17 -7.63 -2.65
CA ILE A 8 -22.03 -8.48 -3.49
C ILE A 8 -22.78 -7.71 -4.59
N PRO A 9 -23.48 -6.60 -4.29
CA PRO A 9 -24.18 -5.83 -5.34
C PRO A 9 -23.23 -5.28 -6.38
N LEU A 10 -22.04 -4.82 -5.94
CA LEU A 10 -21.03 -4.25 -6.84
C LEU A 10 -20.43 -5.29 -7.76
N VAL A 11 -20.09 -6.48 -7.24
CA VAL A 11 -19.59 -7.60 -8.05
C VAL A 11 -20.63 -8.01 -9.07
N LYS A 12 -21.92 -8.19 -8.65
CA LYS A 12 -23.03 -8.52 -9.55
C LYS A 12 -23.16 -7.52 -10.69
N GLU A 13 -23.22 -6.22 -10.37
CA GLU A 13 -23.30 -5.15 -11.37
C GLU A 13 -22.13 -5.19 -12.35
N THR A 14 -20.93 -5.42 -11.82
CA THR A 14 -19.71 -5.46 -12.64
C THR A 14 -19.70 -6.65 -13.59
N LEU A 15 -20.13 -7.83 -13.11
CA LEU A 15 -20.27 -9.03 -13.95
C LEU A 15 -21.32 -8.86 -15.04
N LEU A 16 -22.48 -8.27 -14.70
CA LEU A 16 -23.54 -7.98 -15.70
C LEU A 16 -23.00 -7.07 -16.80
N LYS A 17 -22.33 -5.98 -16.45
CA LYS A 17 -21.68 -5.07 -17.42
C LYS A 17 -20.61 -5.78 -18.27
N LEU A 18 -19.86 -6.70 -17.68
CA LEU A 18 -18.86 -7.47 -18.39
C LEU A 18 -19.52 -8.31 -19.50
N TYR A 19 -20.61 -9.01 -19.19
CA TYR A 19 -21.37 -9.79 -20.18
C TYR A 19 -22.07 -8.92 -21.24
N GLU A 20 -22.62 -7.76 -20.85
CA GLU A 20 -23.21 -6.80 -21.78
C GLU A 20 -22.16 -6.27 -22.77
N ASN A 21 -20.96 -5.94 -22.30
CA ASN A 21 -19.89 -5.38 -23.13
C ASN A 21 -19.19 -6.45 -23.99
N HIS A 22 -19.28 -7.72 -23.62
CA HIS A 22 -18.63 -8.82 -24.29
C HIS A 22 -19.63 -9.96 -24.58
N PRO A 23 -20.55 -9.79 -25.54
CA PRO A 23 -21.51 -10.84 -25.91
C PRO A 23 -20.77 -12.12 -26.36
N GLY A 24 -21.11 -13.23 -25.76
CA GLY A 24 -20.46 -14.53 -26.04
C GLY A 24 -19.23 -14.85 -25.17
N LEU A 25 -18.88 -13.99 -24.21
CA LEU A 25 -17.83 -14.28 -23.22
C LEU A 25 -18.19 -15.57 -22.45
N GLN A 26 -17.24 -16.49 -22.39
CA GLN A 26 -17.32 -17.69 -21.54
C GLN A 26 -16.23 -17.58 -20.48
N ILE A 27 -16.63 -17.51 -19.22
CA ILE A 27 -15.69 -17.50 -18.09
C ILE A 27 -15.30 -18.95 -17.79
N ALA A 28 -14.03 -19.29 -17.98
CA ALA A 28 -13.51 -20.63 -17.77
C ALA A 28 -13.22 -20.95 -16.30
N SER A 29 -12.84 -19.94 -15.51
CA SER A 29 -12.58 -20.10 -14.07
C SER A 29 -12.64 -18.75 -13.36
N VAL A 30 -13.07 -18.78 -12.10
CA VAL A 30 -13.15 -17.59 -11.24
C VAL A 30 -12.44 -17.87 -9.93
N THR A 31 -11.51 -17.01 -9.59
CA THR A 31 -10.81 -17.01 -8.30
C THR A 31 -11.07 -15.72 -7.56
N THR A 32 -11.38 -15.82 -6.29
CA THR A 32 -11.57 -14.67 -5.38
C THR A 32 -10.41 -14.56 -4.41
N THR A 33 -10.09 -13.35 -3.99
CA THR A 33 -9.08 -13.07 -2.96
C THR A 33 -9.42 -11.78 -2.21
N GLY A 34 -8.69 -11.47 -1.14
CA GLY A 34 -8.90 -10.31 -0.30
C GLY A 34 -9.90 -10.56 0.82
N TYR A 35 -10.24 -9.49 1.56
CA TYR A 35 -11.03 -9.57 2.79
C TYR A 35 -12.45 -10.15 2.61
N GLY A 36 -13.03 -10.02 1.40
CA GLY A 36 -14.36 -10.54 1.04
C GLY A 36 -14.32 -11.85 0.27
N GLU A 37 -13.19 -12.51 0.19
CA GLU A 37 -12.94 -13.69 -0.62
C GLU A 37 -14.01 -14.76 -0.47
N GLU A 38 -14.21 -15.26 0.73
CA GLU A 38 -15.15 -16.35 1.02
C GLU A 38 -16.60 -15.92 0.77
N LEU A 39 -16.96 -14.69 1.13
CA LEU A 39 -18.29 -14.13 0.90
C LEU A 39 -18.62 -14.10 -0.60
N VAL A 40 -17.71 -13.58 -1.42
CA VAL A 40 -17.90 -13.47 -2.87
C VAL A 40 -17.87 -14.85 -3.52
N LYS A 41 -16.94 -15.71 -3.09
CA LYS A 41 -16.86 -17.10 -3.56
C LYS A 41 -18.18 -17.84 -3.37
N ASN A 42 -18.76 -17.77 -2.18
CA ASN A 42 -20.00 -18.45 -1.85
C ASN A 42 -21.20 -17.84 -2.60
N ALA A 43 -21.27 -16.50 -2.68
CA ALA A 43 -22.39 -15.82 -3.33
C ALA A 43 -22.47 -16.03 -4.84
N PHE A 44 -21.33 -16.22 -5.50
CA PHE A 44 -21.24 -16.39 -6.97
C PHE A 44 -20.77 -17.79 -7.39
N HIS A 45 -20.64 -18.74 -6.46
CA HIS A 45 -20.16 -20.09 -6.71
C HIS A 45 -18.83 -20.13 -7.48
N CYS A 46 -17.89 -19.27 -7.06
CA CYS A 46 -16.58 -19.19 -7.69
C CYS A 46 -15.77 -20.49 -7.45
N ASP A 47 -14.92 -20.86 -8.41
CA ASP A 47 -14.17 -22.12 -8.37
C ASP A 47 -13.18 -22.18 -7.21
N ARG A 48 -12.54 -21.03 -6.89
CA ARG A 48 -11.48 -20.97 -5.86
C ARG A 48 -11.57 -19.68 -5.04
N GLY A 49 -11.20 -19.80 -3.76
CA GLY A 49 -10.76 -18.71 -2.92
C GLY A 49 -9.25 -18.83 -2.71
N LEU A 50 -8.55 -17.74 -2.76
CA LEU A 50 -7.11 -17.69 -2.52
C LEU A 50 -6.80 -16.71 -1.41
N VAL A 51 -6.10 -17.17 -0.37
CA VAL A 51 -5.65 -16.31 0.72
C VAL A 51 -4.82 -15.16 0.15
N GLU A 52 -5.10 -13.96 0.60
CA GLU A 52 -4.52 -12.72 0.07
C GLU A 52 -2.98 -12.75 0.06
N THR A 53 -2.34 -13.23 1.13
CA THR A 53 -0.88 -13.40 1.19
C THR A 53 -0.32 -14.25 0.07
N VAL A 54 -1.00 -15.36 -0.26
CA VAL A 54 -0.60 -16.25 -1.36
C VAL A 54 -0.79 -15.57 -2.70
N ALA A 55 -1.87 -14.80 -2.88
CA ALA A 55 -2.11 -14.05 -4.11
C ALA A 55 -1.01 -13.00 -4.34
N HIS A 56 -0.67 -12.21 -3.32
CA HIS A 56 0.40 -11.21 -3.36
C HIS A 56 1.75 -11.83 -3.68
N PHE A 57 2.12 -12.91 -2.99
CA PHE A 57 3.37 -13.62 -3.23
C PHE A 57 3.44 -14.20 -4.65
N THR A 58 2.37 -14.84 -5.12
CA THR A 58 2.33 -15.43 -6.45
C THR A 58 2.49 -14.36 -7.54
N ALA A 59 1.84 -13.22 -7.37
CA ALA A 59 1.96 -12.09 -8.30
C ALA A 59 3.39 -11.53 -8.30
N ALA A 60 3.95 -11.26 -7.13
CA ALA A 60 5.32 -10.73 -7.01
C ALA A 60 6.34 -11.67 -7.66
N LYS A 61 6.25 -12.98 -7.37
CA LYS A 61 7.15 -14.00 -7.95
C LYS A 61 6.99 -14.14 -9.48
N HIS A 62 5.83 -13.85 -10.03
CA HIS A 62 5.61 -13.84 -11.48
C HIS A 62 6.42 -12.72 -12.15
N PHE A 63 6.48 -11.53 -11.55
CA PHE A 63 7.23 -10.40 -12.09
C PHE A 63 8.73 -10.45 -11.76
N LEU A 64 9.08 -10.95 -10.57
CA LEU A 64 10.46 -11.08 -10.11
C LEU A 64 10.65 -12.48 -9.50
N PRO A 65 11.05 -13.51 -10.30
CA PRO A 65 11.16 -14.90 -9.83
C PRO A 65 12.08 -15.09 -8.62
N ASP A 66 13.16 -14.30 -8.55
CA ASP A 66 14.17 -14.36 -7.48
C ASP A 66 13.92 -13.28 -6.40
N VAL A 67 12.64 -12.95 -6.13
CA VAL A 67 12.27 -11.96 -5.11
C VAL A 67 12.74 -12.41 -3.72
N ASP A 68 13.43 -11.50 -3.01
CA ASP A 68 13.90 -11.70 -1.63
C ASP A 68 12.89 -11.15 -0.60
N PHE A 69 12.25 -10.03 -0.96
CA PHE A 69 11.34 -9.34 -0.06
C PHE A 69 10.17 -8.69 -0.80
N ILE A 70 8.99 -8.75 -0.20
CA ILE A 70 7.79 -8.09 -0.73
C ILE A 70 7.26 -7.13 0.31
N ILE A 71 6.99 -5.88 -0.09
CA ILE A 71 6.38 -4.86 0.75
C ILE A 71 5.08 -4.43 0.09
N ASP A 72 3.97 -4.83 0.68
CA ASP A 72 2.62 -4.42 0.28
C ASP A 72 2.10 -3.34 1.23
N ILE A 73 1.81 -2.16 0.71
CA ILE A 73 1.20 -1.08 1.47
C ILE A 73 -0.15 -0.73 0.84
N GLY A 74 -1.19 -1.22 1.47
CA GLY A 74 -2.57 -0.95 1.11
C GLY A 74 -3.08 0.41 1.59
N GLY A 75 -4.40 0.60 1.49
CA GLY A 75 -5.07 1.79 2.02
C GLY A 75 -5.16 1.80 3.55
N GLN A 76 -5.32 0.65 4.18
CA GLN A 76 -5.57 0.53 5.61
C GLN A 76 -4.64 -0.43 6.34
N ASP A 77 -3.99 -1.32 5.63
CA ASP A 77 -3.08 -2.33 6.16
C ASP A 77 -1.75 -2.36 5.41
N MET A 78 -0.80 -3.04 5.99
CA MET A 78 0.50 -3.29 5.42
C MET A 78 0.88 -4.74 5.68
N LYS A 79 1.35 -5.42 4.64
CA LYS A 79 1.83 -6.80 4.70
C LYS A 79 3.20 -6.88 4.04
N CYS A 80 4.16 -7.42 4.77
CA CYS A 80 5.50 -7.60 4.22
C CYS A 80 5.90 -9.07 4.36
N PHE A 81 6.62 -9.57 3.35
CA PHE A 81 6.99 -10.99 3.29
C PHE A 81 8.48 -11.12 3.02
N LYS A 82 9.15 -11.88 3.86
CA LYS A 82 10.51 -12.33 3.59
C LYS A 82 10.45 -13.64 2.83
N ILE A 83 11.24 -13.76 1.77
CA ILE A 83 11.27 -14.94 0.91
C ILE A 83 12.64 -15.58 1.05
N GLU A 84 12.67 -16.87 1.34
CA GLU A 84 13.88 -17.68 1.42
C GLU A 84 13.61 -19.01 0.71
N ASP A 85 14.52 -19.47 -0.10
CA ASP A 85 14.40 -20.71 -0.89
C ASP A 85 13.12 -20.77 -1.75
N GLY A 86 12.67 -19.61 -2.24
CA GLY A 86 11.47 -19.50 -3.09
C GLY A 86 10.14 -19.68 -2.37
N ALA A 87 10.13 -19.61 -1.04
CA ALA A 87 8.95 -19.68 -0.19
C ALA A 87 8.90 -18.54 0.84
N ILE A 88 7.72 -18.21 1.34
CA ILE A 88 7.55 -17.22 2.41
C ILE A 88 8.15 -17.80 3.70
N SER A 89 9.23 -17.19 4.21
CA SER A 89 9.88 -17.57 5.47
C SER A 89 9.35 -16.78 6.67
N ASN A 90 8.95 -15.52 6.44
CA ASN A 90 8.38 -14.67 7.49
C ASN A 90 7.33 -13.71 6.95
N ILE A 91 6.36 -13.34 7.78
CA ILE A 91 5.29 -12.39 7.48
C ILE A 91 5.26 -11.32 8.57
N PHE A 92 5.27 -10.06 8.15
CA PHE A 92 5.15 -8.90 9.02
C PHE A 92 3.84 -8.18 8.68
N LEU A 93 3.02 -7.94 9.69
CA LEU A 93 1.69 -7.36 9.52
C LEU A 93 1.54 -6.06 10.32
N ASN A 94 0.87 -5.08 9.73
CA ASN A 94 0.37 -3.92 10.42
C ASN A 94 -1.12 -3.74 10.10
N GLU A 95 -1.94 -4.51 10.77
CA GLU A 95 -3.41 -4.47 10.61
C GLU A 95 -4.08 -3.58 11.68
N ALA A 96 -3.40 -3.37 12.80
CA ALA A 96 -3.96 -2.65 13.94
C ALA A 96 -3.92 -1.11 13.80
N CYS A 97 -3.14 -0.58 12.87
CA CYS A 97 -2.92 0.86 12.76
C CYS A 97 -2.74 1.30 11.31
N SER A 98 -3.64 2.14 10.82
CA SER A 98 -3.54 2.75 9.48
C SER A 98 -2.39 3.75 9.34
N SER A 99 -1.66 4.01 10.43
CA SER A 99 -0.45 4.84 10.42
C SER A 99 0.61 4.22 9.52
N GLY A 100 0.96 4.92 8.46
CA GLY A 100 1.88 4.40 7.44
C GLY A 100 1.20 3.74 6.24
N CYS A 101 -0.12 3.76 6.13
CA CYS A 101 -0.88 3.26 4.97
C CYS A 101 -1.47 4.41 4.13
N GLY A 102 -2.09 4.10 3.00
CA GLY A 102 -2.61 5.11 2.08
C GLY A 102 -3.66 6.03 2.69
N SER A 103 -4.55 5.52 3.56
CA SER A 103 -5.56 6.33 4.25
C SER A 103 -4.96 7.39 5.19
N PHE A 104 -3.80 7.13 5.76
CA PHE A 104 -3.03 8.11 6.54
C PHE A 104 -2.65 9.31 5.66
N LEU A 105 -2.05 9.08 4.50
CA LEU A 105 -1.68 10.14 3.56
C LEU A 105 -2.92 10.89 3.04
N GLN A 106 -3.98 10.16 2.72
CA GLN A 106 -5.25 10.76 2.27
C GLN A 106 -5.85 11.69 3.33
N THR A 107 -5.84 11.29 4.60
CA THR A 107 -6.35 12.12 5.71
C THR A 107 -5.58 13.43 5.82
N PHE A 108 -4.25 13.39 5.73
CA PHE A 108 -3.43 14.60 5.78
C PHE A 108 -3.58 15.48 4.54
N ALA A 109 -3.63 14.88 3.34
CA ALA A 109 -3.89 15.62 2.11
C ALA A 109 -5.21 16.41 2.21
N GLN A 110 -6.30 15.75 2.60
CA GLN A 110 -7.62 16.36 2.78
C GLN A 110 -7.61 17.46 3.86
N ALA A 111 -6.97 17.22 5.00
CA ALA A 111 -6.86 18.22 6.08
C ALA A 111 -6.08 19.47 5.65
N LEU A 112 -5.18 19.34 4.67
CA LEU A 112 -4.42 20.44 4.10
C LEU A 112 -5.08 21.05 2.85
N GLY A 113 -6.25 20.56 2.43
CA GLY A 113 -7.04 21.07 1.30
C GLY A 113 -6.64 20.54 -0.06
N TYR A 114 -5.94 19.43 -0.13
CA TYR A 114 -5.47 18.79 -1.37
C TYR A 114 -6.15 17.44 -1.62
N ASN A 115 -6.28 17.04 -2.88
CA ASN A 115 -6.52 15.65 -3.20
C ASN A 115 -5.19 14.85 -3.07
N VAL A 116 -5.31 13.53 -2.90
CA VAL A 116 -4.14 12.70 -2.59
C VAL A 116 -3.10 12.66 -3.73
N LYS A 117 -3.53 12.81 -5.00
CA LYS A 117 -2.61 12.81 -6.16
C LYS A 117 -1.83 14.10 -6.25
N GLU A 118 -2.52 15.24 -6.10
CA GLU A 118 -1.87 16.56 -6.07
C GLU A 118 -0.88 16.64 -4.91
N PHE A 119 -1.29 16.15 -3.74
CA PHE A 119 -0.43 16.15 -2.55
C PHE A 119 0.83 15.29 -2.75
N ALA A 120 0.68 14.12 -3.39
CA ALA A 120 1.79 13.26 -3.75
C ALA A 120 2.77 13.94 -4.72
N ALA A 121 2.24 14.57 -5.78
CA ALA A 121 3.06 15.27 -6.77
C ALA A 121 3.86 16.42 -6.15
N LEU A 122 3.26 17.20 -5.22
CA LEU A 122 3.94 18.26 -4.50
C LEU A 122 5.16 17.74 -3.70
N GLY A 123 5.06 16.55 -3.10
CA GLY A 123 6.15 15.96 -2.33
C GLY A 123 7.42 15.67 -3.13
N LEU A 124 7.32 15.55 -4.46
CA LEU A 124 8.49 15.37 -5.33
C LEU A 124 9.33 16.65 -5.47
N PHE A 125 8.76 17.81 -5.23
CA PHE A 125 9.41 19.12 -5.34
C PHE A 125 9.94 19.64 -3.99
N ALA A 126 9.95 18.81 -2.95
CA ALA A 126 10.46 19.18 -1.65
C ALA A 126 11.98 19.41 -1.69
N ASP A 127 12.40 20.59 -1.25
CA ASP A 127 13.82 20.95 -1.10
C ASP A 127 14.38 20.57 0.28
N LYS A 128 13.52 20.63 1.30
CA LYS A 128 13.87 20.31 2.69
C LYS A 128 12.72 19.55 3.38
N PRO A 129 12.53 18.25 3.10
CA PRO A 129 11.47 17.45 3.72
C PRO A 129 11.47 17.58 5.24
N VAL A 130 10.29 17.75 5.83
CA VAL A 130 10.14 17.86 7.29
C VAL A 130 10.41 16.50 7.92
N ASP A 131 11.27 16.45 8.93
CA ASP A 131 11.44 15.21 9.70
C ASP A 131 10.27 15.05 10.69
N LEU A 132 9.31 14.22 10.29
CA LEU A 132 8.12 13.88 11.07
C LEU A 132 8.32 12.59 11.90
N GLY A 133 9.43 11.89 11.68
CA GLY A 133 9.66 10.56 12.26
C GLY A 133 8.65 9.53 11.78
N SER A 134 8.52 8.43 12.52
CA SER A 134 7.53 7.36 12.26
C SER A 134 6.55 7.24 13.43
N ARG A 135 5.80 8.28 13.71
CA ARG A 135 4.89 8.36 14.86
C ARG A 135 3.47 7.91 14.51
N CYS A 136 2.69 7.57 15.54
CA CYS A 136 1.25 7.35 15.41
C CYS A 136 0.55 8.60 14.85
N THR A 137 -0.53 8.39 14.07
CA THR A 137 -1.31 9.46 13.41
C THR A 137 -1.74 10.59 14.37
N VAL A 138 -2.07 10.25 15.62
CA VAL A 138 -2.48 11.24 16.63
C VAL A 138 -1.35 12.24 16.93
N PHE A 139 -0.15 11.74 17.15
CA PHE A 139 1.03 12.59 17.36
C PHE A 139 1.50 13.29 16.08
N MET A 140 1.27 12.65 14.93
CA MET A 140 1.62 13.22 13.63
C MET A 140 0.85 14.51 13.35
N ASN A 141 -0.43 14.60 13.72
CA ASN A 141 -1.23 15.81 13.59
C ASN A 141 -0.57 17.02 14.28
N SER A 142 -0.05 16.82 15.49
CA SER A 142 0.65 17.88 16.23
C SER A 142 1.96 18.25 15.55
N SER A 143 2.71 17.29 15.02
CA SER A 143 3.97 17.52 14.31
C SER A 143 3.75 18.27 12.99
N VAL A 144 2.71 17.92 12.22
CA VAL A 144 2.35 18.62 10.98
C VAL A 144 1.90 20.07 11.28
N LYS A 145 1.06 20.27 12.29
CA LYS A 145 0.65 21.61 12.70
C LYS A 145 1.83 22.47 13.17
N GLN A 146 2.79 21.87 13.86
CA GLN A 146 4.00 22.56 14.27
C GLN A 146 4.85 22.94 13.05
N ALA A 147 5.06 22.02 12.11
CA ALA A 147 5.78 22.30 10.87
C ALA A 147 5.16 23.47 10.08
N GLN A 148 3.82 23.52 10.01
CA GLN A 148 3.11 24.65 9.38
C GLN A 148 3.37 25.98 10.11
N LYS A 149 3.37 25.98 11.45
CA LYS A 149 3.68 27.18 12.26
C LYS A 149 5.12 27.64 12.06
N ASP A 150 6.03 26.69 11.86
CA ASP A 150 7.45 26.95 11.61
C ASP A 150 7.73 27.38 10.15
N GLY A 151 6.67 27.48 9.32
CA GLY A 151 6.75 27.98 7.94
C GLY A 151 7.18 26.92 6.91
N ALA A 152 7.07 25.63 7.24
CA ALA A 152 7.35 24.58 6.28
C ALA A 152 6.36 24.63 5.09
N SER A 153 6.87 24.48 3.87
CA SER A 153 6.05 24.41 2.68
C SER A 153 5.23 23.12 2.62
N ILE A 154 4.16 23.11 1.83
CA ILE A 154 3.32 21.92 1.63
C ILE A 154 4.12 20.78 0.98
N GLU A 155 5.01 21.11 0.06
CA GLU A 155 5.92 20.15 -0.57
C GLU A 155 6.78 19.43 0.47
N ASN A 156 7.34 20.18 1.39
CA ASN A 156 8.19 19.65 2.47
C ASN A 156 7.40 18.80 3.48
N ILE A 157 6.14 19.16 3.75
CA ILE A 157 5.25 18.38 4.61
C ILE A 157 4.83 17.08 3.90
N SER A 158 4.46 17.15 2.61
CA SER A 158 4.07 15.97 1.82
C SER A 158 5.21 14.94 1.72
N ALA A 159 6.43 15.42 1.43
CA ALA A 159 7.61 14.56 1.41
C ALA A 159 7.91 13.96 2.79
N GLY A 160 7.80 14.75 3.86
CA GLY A 160 8.00 14.29 5.23
C GLY A 160 7.03 13.20 5.64
N LEU A 161 5.75 13.31 5.26
CA LEU A 161 4.74 12.28 5.48
C LEU A 161 5.02 11.01 4.67
N SER A 162 5.46 11.15 3.43
CA SER A 162 5.85 10.01 2.57
C SER A 162 7.06 9.26 3.14
N ILE A 163 8.06 9.97 3.61
CA ILE A 163 9.22 9.40 4.32
C ILE A 163 8.78 8.68 5.61
N SER A 164 7.83 9.27 6.35
CA SER A 164 7.30 8.66 7.57
C SER A 164 6.61 7.32 7.31
N VAL A 165 5.88 7.18 6.19
CA VAL A 165 5.28 5.90 5.76
C VAL A 165 6.35 4.85 5.55
N VAL A 166 7.40 5.18 4.81
CA VAL A 166 8.51 4.26 4.51
C VAL A 166 9.26 3.85 5.79
N LYS A 167 9.61 4.82 6.63
CA LYS A 167 10.26 4.55 7.92
C LYS A 167 9.39 3.68 8.84
N ASN A 168 8.08 3.85 8.81
CA ASN A 168 7.17 2.99 9.56
C ASN A 168 7.22 1.55 9.05
N ALA A 169 7.20 1.35 7.73
CA ALA A 169 7.31 0.03 7.12
C ALA A 169 8.63 -0.65 7.51
N LEU A 170 9.75 -0.01 7.24
CA LEU A 170 11.08 -0.59 7.42
C LEU A 170 11.43 -0.82 8.90
N TYR A 171 11.25 0.20 9.74
CA TYR A 171 11.82 0.19 11.10
C TYR A 171 10.82 -0.20 12.19
N LYS A 172 9.50 -0.14 11.94
CA LYS A 172 8.51 -0.54 12.94
C LYS A 172 7.81 -1.84 12.61
N VAL A 173 7.42 -2.03 11.35
CA VAL A 173 6.70 -3.25 10.93
C VAL A 173 7.71 -4.36 10.67
N ILE A 174 8.64 -4.15 9.77
CA ILE A 174 9.67 -5.14 9.41
C ILE A 174 10.72 -5.25 10.52
N ARG A 175 11.04 -4.11 11.19
CA ARG A 175 12.08 -3.98 12.22
C ARG A 175 13.47 -4.29 11.67
N ALA A 176 13.72 -3.92 10.43
CA ALA A 176 15.02 -4.05 9.81
C ALA A 176 16.05 -3.15 10.53
N SER A 177 17.22 -3.68 10.81
CA SER A 177 18.36 -2.91 11.36
C SER A 177 19.07 -2.13 10.27
N SER A 178 19.03 -2.65 9.05
CA SER A 178 19.57 -1.98 7.86
C SER A 178 18.80 -2.38 6.59
N PRO A 179 18.87 -1.58 5.52
CA PRO A 179 18.24 -1.89 4.24
C PRO A 179 18.71 -3.22 3.63
N GLU A 180 19.96 -3.61 3.85
CA GLU A 180 20.57 -4.82 3.30
C GLU A 180 19.91 -6.10 3.82
N GLU A 181 19.24 -6.05 4.97
CA GLU A 181 18.50 -7.20 5.53
C GLU A 181 17.30 -7.62 4.66
N LEU A 182 16.83 -6.73 3.79
CA LEU A 182 15.72 -7.02 2.88
C LEU A 182 16.16 -7.77 1.62
N GLY A 183 17.47 -7.94 1.41
CA GLY A 183 18.01 -8.52 0.19
C GLY A 183 18.17 -7.49 -0.94
N ARG A 184 18.30 -7.98 -2.17
CA ARG A 184 18.52 -7.13 -3.35
C ARG A 184 17.31 -7.06 -4.27
N ASN A 185 16.52 -8.12 -4.29
CA ASN A 185 15.38 -8.27 -5.18
C ASN A 185 14.09 -7.98 -4.41
N ILE A 186 13.71 -6.71 -4.35
CA ILE A 186 12.57 -6.24 -3.56
C ILE A 186 11.42 -5.86 -4.49
N VAL A 187 10.23 -6.39 -4.22
CA VAL A 187 9.00 -5.98 -4.86
C VAL A 187 8.22 -5.08 -3.92
N VAL A 188 7.89 -3.88 -4.36
CA VAL A 188 6.95 -2.99 -3.69
C VAL A 188 5.62 -3.02 -4.45
N GLN A 189 4.51 -3.13 -3.71
CA GLN A 189 3.17 -3.21 -4.28
C GLN A 189 2.13 -2.60 -3.34
N GLY A 190 0.87 -2.58 -3.78
CA GLY A 190 -0.22 -1.96 -3.06
C GLY A 190 -0.51 -0.53 -3.52
N GLY A 191 -1.74 -0.06 -3.22
CA GLY A 191 -2.24 1.22 -3.71
C GLY A 191 -1.44 2.44 -3.26
N THR A 192 -0.74 2.34 -2.14
CA THR A 192 0.07 3.43 -1.59
C THR A 192 1.30 3.74 -2.44
N PHE A 193 1.85 2.76 -3.16
CA PHE A 193 3.00 2.98 -4.04
C PHE A 193 2.65 3.67 -5.38
N TYR A 194 1.36 3.88 -5.70
CA TYR A 194 0.98 4.83 -6.74
C TYR A 194 1.25 6.29 -6.34
N ASN A 195 1.56 6.55 -5.08
CA ASN A 195 2.09 7.82 -4.63
C ASN A 195 3.60 7.87 -4.92
N GLU A 196 3.98 8.63 -5.94
CA GLU A 196 5.36 8.73 -6.40
C GLU A 196 6.32 9.28 -5.34
N ALA A 197 5.83 10.13 -4.42
CA ALA A 197 6.64 10.62 -3.31
C ALA A 197 6.96 9.50 -2.29
N VAL A 198 6.07 8.53 -2.10
CA VAL A 198 6.34 7.34 -1.28
C VAL A 198 7.35 6.43 -1.97
N LEU A 199 7.18 6.19 -3.26
CA LEU A 199 8.14 5.39 -4.04
C LEU A 199 9.53 6.02 -3.98
N ARG A 200 9.62 7.33 -4.23
CA ARG A 200 10.91 8.05 -4.16
C ARG A 200 11.51 8.06 -2.76
N ALA A 201 10.69 8.15 -1.72
CA ALA A 201 11.16 8.05 -0.34
C ALA A 201 11.73 6.65 -0.05
N PHE A 202 11.07 5.60 -0.57
CA PHE A 202 11.54 4.23 -0.45
C PHE A 202 12.88 4.03 -1.16
N GLU A 203 13.00 4.46 -2.41
CA GLU A 203 14.26 4.38 -3.17
C GLU A 203 15.41 5.05 -2.43
N LYS A 204 15.19 6.26 -1.88
CA LYS A 204 16.20 6.98 -1.10
C LYS A 204 16.60 6.25 0.18
N GLU A 205 15.63 5.72 0.91
CA GLU A 205 15.89 5.02 2.19
C GLU A 205 16.62 3.70 1.95
N MET A 206 16.33 3.03 0.84
CA MET A 206 17.00 1.78 0.41
C MET A 206 18.34 2.02 -0.29
N GLY A 207 18.68 3.27 -0.63
CA GLY A 207 19.91 3.59 -1.36
C GLY A 207 19.92 3.09 -2.80
N VAL A 208 18.74 2.91 -3.41
CA VAL A 208 18.56 2.48 -4.81
C VAL A 208 17.98 3.62 -5.65
N ASN A 209 18.19 3.56 -6.97
CA ASN A 209 17.70 4.53 -7.94
C ASN A 209 16.77 3.86 -8.94
#